data_2e613d22143fcfc202177d90a3cc5eca
#
_entry.id   2e613d22143fcfc202177d90a3cc5eca
#
_cell.length_a   1.000
_cell.length_b   1.000
_cell.length_c   1.000
_cell.angle_alpha   90.00
_cell.angle_beta   90.00
_cell.angle_gamma   90.00
#
_symmetry.space_group_name_H-M   'P 1'
#
loop_
_entity.id
_entity.type
_entity.pdbx_description
1 polymer ?
#
loop_
_entity_poly.entity_id
_entity_poly.type
_entity_poly.pdbx_seq_one_letter_code
_entity_poly.pdbx_strand_id
1 'polypeptide(L)'
;MKVRYLLFIVILFQLSSCKQASAPADASGAFEAEEVIVSAEAAGRILTFELREGDLLSRNDIVGSIDAELLQLQQAQLRAADAALDERRLDSRPQIEVLAQQLQVQRRLIAAQQAQLEWLSGEKERFEKLVAAEAAPAKQLDDIIGQYRSQQEQLAAAIAQLDVISSQIVAQREQEHQQNRAILSERGPNAQRIRQVEEQIARSRIINPIEGTVLTTYAHAGEMTAPGKALYKIADLRNLNLRAYVSGSQLASIKLGQRVQVAVDDGQGGFRSYTGEIYWISASAEFTPRTILTKDERANQVYALKVRVPNKDGYLKIGMYGELRL
;
A
#
# COMPACT_ATOMS: atom_id res chain seq x y z
N MET A 1 5.60 92.09 27.96
CA MET A 1 4.78 91.02 28.59
C MET A 1 4.33 89.96 27.58
N LYS A 2 3.96 90.23 26.34
CA LYS A 2 3.43 89.26 25.33
C LYS A 2 4.42 88.18 24.91
N VAL A 3 5.73 88.43 24.85
CA VAL A 3 6.77 87.48 24.40
C VAL A 3 7.04 86.38 25.43
N ARG A 4 6.88 86.68 26.74
CA ARG A 4 7.07 85.71 27.83
C ARG A 4 5.94 84.66 27.93
N TYR A 5 4.73 85.00 27.49
CA TYR A 5 3.63 84.01 27.36
C TYR A 5 3.73 83.11 26.16
N LEU A 6 4.31 83.60 25.04
CA LEU A 6 4.53 82.78 23.85
C LEU A 6 5.58 81.68 24.11
N LEU A 7 6.62 82.00 24.89
CA LEU A 7 7.67 81.06 25.26
C LEU A 7 7.16 79.94 26.19
N PHE A 8 6.22 80.30 27.07
CA PHE A 8 5.63 79.35 28.01
C PHE A 8 4.64 78.41 27.37
N ILE A 9 3.93 78.83 26.31
CA ILE A 9 3.04 78.00 25.49
C ILE A 9 3.84 76.96 24.61
N VAL A 10 4.99 77.37 24.08
CA VAL A 10 5.86 76.49 23.31
C VAL A 10 6.51 75.41 24.19
N ILE A 11 6.85 75.71 25.43
CA ILE A 11 7.41 74.73 26.39
C ILE A 11 6.34 73.73 26.86
N LEU A 12 5.07 74.18 26.98
CA LEU A 12 3.96 73.30 27.43
C LEU A 12 3.58 72.29 26.30
N PHE A 13 3.85 72.58 25.00
CA PHE A 13 3.54 71.67 23.86
C PHE A 13 4.61 70.60 23.67
N GLN A 14 5.80 70.76 24.26
CA GLN A 14 6.86 69.74 24.17
C GLN A 14 6.71 68.59 25.19
N LEU A 15 5.81 68.71 26.19
CA LEU A 15 5.62 67.73 27.27
C LEU A 15 4.56 66.65 26.94
N SER A 16 3.88 66.70 25.79
CA SER A 16 2.86 65.72 25.38
C SER A 16 3.35 64.58 24.49
N SER A 17 4.68 64.39 24.35
CA SER A 17 5.23 63.16 23.75
C SER A 17 5.32 62.05 24.79
N CYS A 18 4.20 61.67 25.38
CA CYS A 18 4.08 60.39 26.06
C CYS A 18 4.17 59.28 25.00
N LYS A 19 5.34 58.69 24.84
CA LYS A 19 5.43 57.34 24.26
C LYS A 19 4.47 56.47 25.08
N GLN A 20 3.39 56.07 24.46
CA GLN A 20 2.43 55.10 25.03
C GLN A 20 3.23 53.83 25.30
N ALA A 21 3.70 53.67 26.53
CA ALA A 21 4.30 52.40 26.95
C ALA A 21 3.25 51.31 26.72
N SER A 22 3.50 50.42 25.80
CA SER A 22 2.62 49.27 25.59
C SER A 22 2.50 48.53 26.92
N ALA A 23 1.27 48.15 27.30
CA ALA A 23 1.05 47.33 28.49
C ALA A 23 2.00 46.10 28.44
N PRO A 24 2.58 45.72 29.59
CA PRO A 24 3.48 44.59 29.65
C PRO A 24 2.78 43.35 29.07
N ALA A 25 3.51 42.58 28.30
CA ALA A 25 2.99 41.32 27.74
C ALA A 25 2.70 40.33 28.86
N ASP A 26 1.58 39.62 28.79
CA ASP A 26 1.19 38.64 29.81
C ASP A 26 2.07 37.39 29.74
N ALA A 27 2.51 37.01 28.52
CA ALA A 27 3.41 35.91 28.28
C ALA A 27 4.25 36.16 27.00
N SER A 28 5.36 35.47 26.86
CA SER A 28 6.21 35.55 25.69
C SER A 28 6.71 34.15 25.30
N GLY A 29 7.06 34.01 24.05
CA GLY A 29 7.54 32.72 23.53
C GLY A 29 8.10 32.80 22.13
N ALA A 30 8.36 31.67 21.55
CA ALA A 30 8.86 31.56 20.18
C ALA A 30 7.89 30.78 19.28
N PHE A 31 7.85 31.14 18.02
CA PHE A 31 7.08 30.43 17.02
C PHE A 31 7.75 29.11 16.62
N GLU A 32 6.98 28.04 16.60
CA GLU A 32 7.35 26.70 16.17
C GLU A 32 6.44 26.24 15.01
N ALA A 33 6.91 25.34 14.16
CA ALA A 33 6.07 24.62 13.22
C ALA A 33 6.12 23.10 13.51
N GLU A 34 5.13 22.37 13.05
CA GLU A 34 5.19 20.91 13.03
C GLU A 34 6.08 20.48 11.87
N GLU A 35 7.30 20.07 12.18
CA GLU A 35 8.29 19.65 11.20
C GLU A 35 8.18 18.15 10.94
N VAL A 36 8.17 17.77 9.66
CA VAL A 36 8.23 16.38 9.23
C VAL A 36 9.55 16.15 8.52
N ILE A 37 10.33 15.17 9.00
CA ILE A 37 11.54 14.70 8.32
C ILE A 37 11.14 13.58 7.37
N VAL A 38 11.29 13.82 6.08
CA VAL A 38 11.07 12.82 5.04
C VAL A 38 12.35 12.04 4.86
N SER A 39 12.28 10.72 5.04
CA SER A 39 13.42 9.81 4.95
C SER A 39 13.26 8.85 3.78
N ALA A 40 14.37 8.33 3.27
CA ALA A 40 14.36 7.31 2.23
C ALA A 40 13.70 6.02 2.74
N GLU A 41 12.88 5.40 1.88
CA GLU A 41 12.26 4.09 2.15
C GLU A 41 12.98 2.94 1.42
N ALA A 42 13.84 3.26 0.46
CA ALA A 42 14.64 2.31 -0.32
C ALA A 42 16.14 2.59 -0.21
N ALA A 43 16.94 1.56 -0.45
CA ALA A 43 18.39 1.68 -0.58
C ALA A 43 18.76 1.82 -2.06
N GLY A 44 19.73 2.70 -2.38
CA GLY A 44 20.21 2.88 -3.74
C GLY A 44 20.82 4.27 -3.96
N ARG A 45 21.18 4.55 -5.21
CA ARG A 45 21.62 5.87 -5.61
C ARG A 45 20.40 6.76 -5.88
N ILE A 46 20.40 7.97 -5.39
CA ILE A 46 19.38 8.98 -5.72
C ILE A 46 19.62 9.42 -7.17
N LEU A 47 18.70 9.12 -8.06
CA LEU A 47 18.80 9.48 -9.49
C LEU A 47 18.36 10.93 -9.73
N THR A 48 17.22 11.29 -9.15
CA THR A 48 16.65 12.65 -9.25
C THR A 48 16.25 13.14 -7.88
N PHE A 49 16.61 14.40 -7.57
CA PHE A 49 16.20 15.06 -6.33
C PHE A 49 16.49 16.57 -6.52
N GLU A 50 15.50 17.32 -6.96
CA GLU A 50 15.66 18.71 -7.37
C GLU A 50 14.98 19.68 -6.39
N LEU A 51 14.96 19.34 -5.11
CA LEU A 51 14.39 20.20 -4.08
C LEU A 51 15.34 21.28 -3.62
N ARG A 52 14.78 22.47 -3.39
CA ARG A 52 15.46 23.61 -2.79
C ARG A 52 14.76 24.04 -1.51
N GLU A 53 15.53 24.58 -0.59
CA GLU A 53 14.95 25.21 0.60
C GLU A 53 14.06 26.40 0.19
N GLY A 54 12.86 26.43 0.73
CA GLY A 54 11.84 27.41 0.37
C GLY A 54 10.82 26.93 -0.66
N ASP A 55 11.03 25.78 -1.32
CA ASP A 55 10.06 25.23 -2.28
C ASP A 55 8.75 24.85 -1.58
N LEU A 56 7.63 25.16 -2.24
CA LEU A 56 6.30 24.76 -1.82
C LEU A 56 5.93 23.45 -2.48
N LEU A 57 5.57 22.46 -1.67
CA LEU A 57 5.17 21.12 -2.12
C LEU A 57 3.75 20.81 -1.73
N SER A 58 3.04 20.13 -2.63
CA SER A 58 1.75 19.54 -2.35
C SER A 58 1.91 18.13 -1.78
N ARG A 59 0.87 17.66 -1.11
CA ARG A 59 0.84 16.27 -0.65
C ARG A 59 0.82 15.32 -1.84
N ASN A 60 1.60 14.24 -1.79
CA ASN A 60 1.81 13.22 -2.81
C ASN A 60 2.63 13.69 -4.04
N ASP A 61 3.26 14.85 -4.01
CA ASP A 61 4.22 15.23 -5.05
C ASP A 61 5.40 14.25 -5.07
N ILE A 62 5.81 13.82 -6.26
CA ILE A 62 7.01 13.01 -6.44
C ILE A 62 8.19 13.98 -6.56
N VAL A 63 9.03 13.99 -5.55
CA VAL A 63 10.16 14.95 -5.43
C VAL A 63 11.50 14.37 -5.82
N GLY A 64 11.55 13.07 -6.09
CA GLY A 64 12.76 12.41 -6.51
C GLY A 64 12.58 10.91 -6.73
N SER A 65 13.66 10.26 -7.14
CA SER A 65 13.70 8.82 -7.38
C SER A 65 15.04 8.23 -6.96
N ILE A 66 14.98 7.01 -6.42
CA ILE A 66 16.12 6.17 -6.07
C ILE A 66 16.24 5.09 -7.15
N ASP A 67 17.46 4.69 -7.48
CA ASP A 67 17.73 3.65 -8.46
C ASP A 67 17.07 2.33 -8.07
N ALA A 68 16.22 1.82 -8.95
CA ALA A 68 15.47 0.58 -8.80
C ALA A 68 15.70 -0.40 -9.96
N GLU A 69 16.75 -0.19 -10.79
CA GLU A 69 17.00 -1.00 -11.99
C GLU A 69 17.09 -2.51 -11.66
N LEU A 70 17.84 -2.85 -10.61
CA LEU A 70 17.96 -4.25 -10.17
C LEU A 70 16.61 -4.86 -9.77
N LEU A 71 15.76 -4.09 -9.10
CA LEU A 71 14.40 -4.53 -8.72
C LEU A 71 13.51 -4.71 -9.94
N GLN A 72 13.63 -3.84 -10.95
CA GLN A 72 12.90 -3.95 -12.21
C GLN A 72 13.31 -5.21 -12.99
N LEU A 73 14.60 -5.51 -13.04
CA LEU A 73 15.11 -6.75 -13.64
C LEU A 73 14.60 -7.99 -12.89
N GLN A 74 14.60 -7.95 -11.58
CA GLN A 74 14.04 -9.03 -10.75
C GLN A 74 12.54 -9.22 -11.00
N GLN A 75 11.77 -8.12 -11.11
CA GLN A 75 10.35 -8.17 -11.47
C GLN A 75 10.15 -8.82 -12.84
N ALA A 76 10.95 -8.41 -13.84
CA ALA A 76 10.87 -8.96 -15.18
C ALA A 76 11.17 -10.47 -15.19
N GLN A 77 12.17 -10.92 -14.42
CA GLN A 77 12.49 -12.33 -14.25
C GLN A 77 11.32 -13.13 -13.63
N LEU A 78 10.71 -12.60 -12.57
CA LEU A 78 9.57 -13.24 -11.91
C LEU A 78 8.34 -13.30 -12.83
N ARG A 79 8.08 -12.26 -13.62
CA ARG A 79 6.99 -12.25 -14.61
C ARG A 79 7.24 -13.24 -15.74
N ALA A 80 8.48 -13.37 -16.21
CA ALA A 80 8.85 -14.38 -17.20
C ALA A 80 8.68 -15.80 -16.64
N ALA A 81 9.04 -16.04 -15.37
CA ALA A 81 8.82 -17.30 -14.69
C ALA A 81 7.31 -17.62 -14.56
N ASP A 82 6.46 -16.62 -14.29
CA ASP A 82 5.01 -16.79 -14.24
C ASP A 82 4.42 -17.15 -15.61
N ALA A 83 4.86 -16.49 -16.67
CA ALA A 83 4.46 -16.80 -18.03
C ALA A 83 4.87 -18.23 -18.45
N ALA A 84 6.07 -18.69 -18.06
CA ALA A 84 6.53 -20.04 -18.33
C ALA A 84 5.70 -21.14 -17.64
N LEU A 85 4.93 -20.82 -16.58
CA LEU A 85 4.01 -21.78 -15.97
C LEU A 85 2.87 -22.18 -16.93
N ASP A 86 2.38 -21.26 -17.75
CA ASP A 86 1.33 -21.55 -18.73
C ASP A 86 1.85 -22.44 -19.85
N GLU A 87 3.11 -22.26 -20.28
CA GLU A 87 3.75 -23.11 -21.30
C GLU A 87 4.04 -24.54 -20.79
N ARG A 88 4.24 -24.71 -19.49
CA ARG A 88 4.47 -26.03 -18.85
C ARG A 88 3.20 -26.85 -18.70
N ARG A 89 2.03 -26.24 -18.88
CA ARG A 89 0.77 -26.96 -18.74
C ARG A 89 0.70 -28.12 -19.76
N LEU A 90 0.32 -29.27 -19.24
CA LEU A 90 0.10 -30.44 -20.07
C LEU A 90 -1.21 -30.31 -20.86
N ASP A 91 -1.16 -30.74 -22.10
CA ASP A 91 -2.32 -30.91 -22.96
C ASP A 91 -2.37 -32.37 -23.40
N SER A 92 -3.26 -33.14 -22.79
CA SER A 92 -3.47 -34.54 -23.12
C SER A 92 -4.52 -34.78 -24.22
N ARG A 93 -5.07 -33.72 -24.83
CA ARG A 93 -6.07 -33.83 -25.89
C ARG A 93 -5.63 -34.76 -27.05
N PRO A 94 -4.39 -34.69 -27.58
CA PRO A 94 -3.98 -35.58 -28.64
C PRO A 94 -3.99 -37.05 -28.25
N GLN A 95 -3.54 -37.39 -27.03
CA GLN A 95 -3.53 -38.73 -26.49
C GLN A 95 -4.95 -39.26 -26.25
N ILE A 96 -5.83 -38.41 -25.71
CA ILE A 96 -7.23 -38.75 -25.49
C ILE A 96 -7.95 -38.97 -26.82
N GLU A 97 -7.65 -38.20 -27.87
CA GLU A 97 -8.23 -38.38 -29.19
C GLU A 97 -7.86 -39.72 -29.80
N VAL A 98 -6.61 -40.15 -29.69
CA VAL A 98 -6.18 -41.49 -30.12
C VAL A 98 -6.96 -42.59 -29.38
N LEU A 99 -7.08 -42.47 -28.05
CA LEU A 99 -7.85 -43.44 -27.26
C LEU A 99 -9.34 -43.41 -27.62
N ALA A 100 -9.90 -42.24 -27.92
CA ALA A 100 -11.30 -42.11 -28.37
C ALA A 100 -11.53 -42.77 -29.72
N GLN A 101 -10.58 -42.69 -30.65
CA GLN A 101 -10.65 -43.42 -31.93
C GLN A 101 -10.57 -44.93 -31.69
N GLN A 102 -9.67 -45.41 -30.83
CA GLN A 102 -9.61 -46.81 -30.44
C GLN A 102 -10.92 -47.28 -29.81
N LEU A 103 -11.54 -46.50 -28.97
CA LEU A 103 -12.85 -46.77 -28.38
C LEU A 103 -13.95 -46.94 -29.46
N GLN A 104 -13.93 -46.11 -30.50
CA GLN A 104 -14.86 -46.20 -31.61
C GLN A 104 -14.67 -47.51 -32.42
N VAL A 105 -13.42 -47.90 -32.67
CA VAL A 105 -13.11 -49.18 -33.34
C VAL A 105 -13.61 -50.34 -32.49
N GLN A 106 -13.35 -50.32 -31.17
CA GLN A 106 -13.80 -51.37 -30.26
C GLN A 106 -15.34 -51.49 -30.20
N ARG A 107 -16.05 -50.36 -30.22
CA ARG A 107 -17.52 -50.33 -30.28
C ARG A 107 -18.06 -50.98 -31.56
N ARG A 108 -17.43 -50.73 -32.69
CA ARG A 108 -17.80 -51.37 -33.97
C ARG A 108 -17.55 -52.89 -33.93
N LEU A 109 -16.45 -53.34 -33.33
CA LEU A 109 -16.15 -54.74 -33.14
C LEU A 109 -17.22 -55.42 -32.24
N ILE A 110 -17.57 -54.79 -31.12
CA ILE A 110 -18.64 -55.29 -30.25
C ILE A 110 -19.96 -55.41 -31.01
N ALA A 111 -20.33 -54.39 -31.81
CA ALA A 111 -21.57 -54.42 -32.59
C ALA A 111 -21.58 -55.59 -33.62
N ALA A 112 -20.43 -55.85 -34.27
CA ALA A 112 -20.30 -56.99 -35.18
C ALA A 112 -20.42 -58.34 -34.44
N GLN A 113 -19.78 -58.47 -33.26
CA GLN A 113 -19.88 -59.68 -32.44
C GLN A 113 -21.28 -59.88 -31.86
N GLN A 114 -21.98 -58.81 -31.49
CA GLN A 114 -23.38 -58.85 -31.07
C GLN A 114 -24.30 -59.38 -32.19
N ALA A 115 -24.16 -58.86 -33.41
CA ALA A 115 -24.90 -59.33 -34.58
C ALA A 115 -24.64 -60.81 -34.85
N GLN A 116 -23.38 -61.27 -34.73
CA GLN A 116 -23.04 -62.68 -34.90
C GLN A 116 -23.65 -63.53 -33.78
N LEU A 117 -23.66 -63.08 -32.54
CA LEU A 117 -24.26 -63.76 -31.40
C LEU A 117 -25.80 -63.91 -31.59
N GLU A 118 -26.43 -62.83 -32.07
CA GLU A 118 -27.90 -62.86 -32.37
C GLU A 118 -28.22 -63.83 -33.45
N TRP A 119 -27.43 -63.87 -34.53
CA TRP A 119 -27.58 -64.91 -35.62
C TRP A 119 -27.44 -66.32 -35.06
N LEU A 120 -26.40 -66.63 -34.26
CA LEU A 120 -26.18 -67.92 -33.62
C LEU A 120 -27.32 -68.27 -32.64
N SER A 121 -27.90 -67.29 -31.94
CA SER A 121 -29.05 -67.52 -31.08
C SER A 121 -30.28 -67.98 -31.89
N GLY A 122 -30.55 -67.35 -33.02
CA GLY A 122 -31.62 -67.79 -33.95
C GLY A 122 -31.39 -69.18 -34.55
N GLU A 123 -30.14 -69.47 -34.89
CA GLU A 123 -29.78 -70.80 -35.38
C GLU A 123 -29.95 -71.87 -34.31
N LYS A 124 -29.52 -71.62 -33.09
CA LYS A 124 -29.68 -72.47 -31.89
C LYS A 124 -31.18 -72.80 -31.68
N GLU A 125 -32.03 -71.81 -31.66
CA GLU A 125 -33.48 -71.97 -31.45
C GLU A 125 -34.10 -72.79 -32.59
N ARG A 126 -33.69 -72.57 -33.82
CA ARG A 126 -34.14 -73.34 -35.00
C ARG A 126 -33.73 -74.80 -34.89
N PHE A 127 -32.46 -75.11 -34.55
CA PHE A 127 -32.02 -76.45 -34.36
C PHE A 127 -32.59 -77.15 -33.13
N GLU A 128 -32.89 -76.49 -32.08
CA GLU A 128 -33.61 -77.02 -30.91
C GLU A 128 -34.99 -77.56 -31.35
N LYS A 129 -35.74 -76.83 -32.18
CA LYS A 129 -37.01 -77.28 -32.77
C LYS A 129 -36.90 -78.40 -33.70
N LEU A 130 -35.86 -78.44 -34.59
CA LEU A 130 -35.63 -79.52 -35.56
C LEU A 130 -35.22 -80.85 -34.88
N VAL A 131 -34.37 -80.81 -33.89
CA VAL A 131 -33.99 -82.00 -33.09
C VAL A 131 -35.18 -82.54 -32.28
N ALA A 132 -36.00 -81.66 -31.67
CA ALA A 132 -37.22 -82.07 -30.98
C ALA A 132 -38.24 -82.73 -31.94
N ALA A 133 -38.22 -82.33 -33.19
CA ALA A 133 -39.06 -82.98 -34.26
C ALA A 133 -38.37 -84.16 -34.93
N GLU A 134 -37.22 -84.67 -34.43
CA GLU A 134 -36.41 -85.76 -35.02
C GLU A 134 -35.94 -85.44 -36.43
N ALA A 135 -35.91 -84.17 -36.86
CA ALA A 135 -35.55 -83.73 -38.20
C ALA A 135 -34.08 -83.32 -38.39
N ALA A 136 -33.30 -83.36 -37.32
CA ALA A 136 -31.87 -83.05 -37.35
C ALA A 136 -31.11 -83.89 -36.26
N PRO A 137 -29.80 -84.24 -36.55
CA PRO A 137 -28.97 -84.91 -35.51
C PRO A 137 -28.65 -84.05 -34.34
N ALA A 138 -28.73 -84.62 -33.11
CA ALA A 138 -28.42 -83.88 -31.84
C ALA A 138 -26.99 -83.28 -31.87
N LYS A 139 -26.04 -83.92 -32.49
CA LYS A 139 -24.67 -83.46 -32.66
C LYS A 139 -24.59 -82.03 -33.30
N GLN A 140 -25.43 -81.72 -34.27
CA GLN A 140 -25.45 -80.40 -34.92
C GLN A 140 -25.93 -79.33 -33.96
N LEU A 141 -26.88 -79.61 -33.04
CA LEU A 141 -27.30 -78.73 -31.99
C LEU A 141 -26.14 -78.46 -31.00
N ASP A 142 -25.43 -79.54 -30.62
CA ASP A 142 -24.29 -79.46 -29.72
C ASP A 142 -23.16 -78.54 -30.28
N ASP A 143 -22.89 -78.72 -31.61
CA ASP A 143 -21.89 -77.85 -32.30
C ASP A 143 -22.30 -76.39 -32.33
N ILE A 144 -23.59 -76.06 -32.52
CA ILE A 144 -24.13 -74.68 -32.50
C ILE A 144 -24.09 -74.10 -31.09
N ILE A 145 -24.46 -74.87 -30.03
CA ILE A 145 -24.34 -74.52 -28.69
C ILE A 145 -22.89 -74.13 -28.29
N GLY A 146 -21.94 -74.96 -28.76
CA GLY A 146 -20.51 -74.69 -28.58
C GLY A 146 -20.06 -73.40 -29.25
N GLN A 147 -20.48 -73.13 -30.49
CA GLN A 147 -20.21 -71.90 -31.20
C GLN A 147 -20.84 -70.66 -30.50
N TYR A 148 -22.10 -70.76 -30.05
CA TYR A 148 -22.81 -69.73 -29.33
C TYR A 148 -22.05 -69.35 -28.05
N ARG A 149 -21.66 -70.36 -27.25
CA ARG A 149 -20.89 -70.11 -26.02
C ARG A 149 -19.53 -69.41 -26.31
N SER A 150 -18.81 -69.91 -27.32
CA SER A 150 -17.54 -69.33 -27.74
C SER A 150 -17.69 -67.83 -28.14
N GLN A 151 -18.75 -67.55 -28.93
CA GLN A 151 -19.04 -66.18 -29.37
C GLN A 151 -19.45 -65.28 -28.19
N GLN A 152 -20.19 -65.83 -27.18
CA GLN A 152 -20.57 -65.12 -25.96
C GLN A 152 -19.31 -64.70 -25.14
N GLU A 153 -18.32 -65.60 -25.01
CA GLU A 153 -17.06 -65.30 -24.35
C GLU A 153 -16.25 -64.25 -25.11
N GLN A 154 -16.21 -64.34 -26.44
CA GLN A 154 -15.54 -63.33 -27.27
C GLN A 154 -16.17 -61.94 -27.12
N LEU A 155 -17.51 -61.87 -27.10
CA LEU A 155 -18.21 -60.62 -26.85
C LEU A 155 -17.92 -60.06 -25.46
N ALA A 156 -17.91 -60.91 -24.43
CA ALA A 156 -17.58 -60.49 -23.05
C ALA A 156 -16.15 -59.94 -22.96
N ALA A 157 -15.18 -60.59 -23.61
CA ALA A 157 -13.80 -60.12 -23.70
C ALA A 157 -13.70 -58.77 -24.43
N ALA A 158 -14.45 -58.58 -25.51
CA ALA A 158 -14.48 -57.32 -26.26
C ALA A 158 -15.10 -56.18 -25.46
N ILE A 159 -16.11 -56.43 -24.64
CA ILE A 159 -16.71 -55.45 -23.70
C ILE A 159 -15.68 -55.10 -22.63
N ALA A 160 -15.00 -56.06 -22.02
CA ALA A 160 -13.97 -55.81 -21.02
C ALA A 160 -12.82 -54.95 -21.61
N GLN A 161 -12.44 -55.16 -22.85
CA GLN A 161 -11.45 -54.32 -23.52
C GLN A 161 -11.92 -52.87 -23.72
N LEU A 162 -13.21 -52.66 -24.00
CA LEU A 162 -13.81 -51.32 -24.08
C LEU A 162 -13.71 -50.61 -22.75
N ASP A 163 -13.97 -51.28 -21.61
CA ASP A 163 -13.86 -50.73 -20.26
C ASP A 163 -12.40 -50.35 -19.93
N VAL A 164 -11.43 -51.15 -20.39
CA VAL A 164 -9.99 -50.80 -20.23
C VAL A 164 -9.67 -49.50 -20.96
N ILE A 165 -10.09 -49.35 -22.24
CA ILE A 165 -9.82 -48.11 -22.99
C ILE A 165 -10.52 -46.91 -22.37
N SER A 166 -11.75 -47.08 -21.92
CA SER A 166 -12.51 -46.00 -21.24
C SER A 166 -11.82 -45.57 -19.93
N SER A 167 -11.33 -46.52 -19.17
CA SER A 167 -10.57 -46.26 -17.91
C SER A 167 -9.24 -45.55 -18.19
N GLN A 168 -8.57 -45.90 -19.30
CA GLN A 168 -7.35 -45.19 -19.73
C GLN A 168 -7.62 -43.74 -20.08
N ILE A 169 -8.74 -43.41 -20.74
CA ILE A 169 -9.13 -42.02 -21.01
C ILE A 169 -9.35 -41.24 -19.71
N VAL A 170 -10.03 -41.83 -18.75
CA VAL A 170 -10.27 -41.21 -17.44
C VAL A 170 -8.95 -40.98 -16.69
N ALA A 171 -8.09 -41.99 -16.65
CA ALA A 171 -6.77 -41.90 -16.00
C ALA A 171 -5.90 -40.81 -16.64
N GLN A 172 -5.90 -40.70 -17.97
CA GLN A 172 -5.13 -39.68 -18.69
C GLN A 172 -5.63 -38.24 -18.34
N ARG A 173 -6.94 -38.03 -18.26
CA ARG A 173 -7.52 -36.74 -17.83
C ARG A 173 -7.17 -36.40 -16.41
N GLU A 174 -7.29 -37.39 -15.53
CA GLU A 174 -6.98 -37.16 -14.10
C GLU A 174 -5.50 -36.83 -13.90
N GLN A 175 -4.61 -37.50 -14.59
CA GLN A 175 -3.18 -37.22 -14.59
C GLN A 175 -2.90 -35.78 -15.07
N GLU A 176 -3.52 -35.34 -16.18
CA GLU A 176 -3.42 -33.96 -16.66
C GLU A 176 -3.89 -32.97 -15.60
N HIS A 177 -5.06 -33.20 -15.01
CA HIS A 177 -5.61 -32.33 -13.96
C HIS A 177 -4.69 -32.24 -12.75
N GLN A 178 -4.13 -33.34 -12.28
CA GLN A 178 -3.22 -33.35 -11.13
C GLN A 178 -1.93 -32.58 -11.43
N GLN A 179 -1.32 -32.81 -12.59
CA GLN A 179 -0.09 -32.13 -12.99
C GLN A 179 -0.33 -30.64 -13.23
N ASN A 180 -1.43 -30.27 -13.90
CA ASN A 180 -1.78 -28.88 -14.12
C ASN A 180 -2.11 -28.15 -12.82
N ARG A 181 -2.77 -28.81 -11.85
CA ARG A 181 -2.97 -28.24 -10.49
C ARG A 181 -1.65 -28.02 -9.76
N ALA A 182 -0.70 -28.95 -9.87
CA ALA A 182 0.62 -28.78 -9.26
C ALA A 182 1.35 -27.56 -9.85
N ILE A 183 1.37 -27.43 -11.19
CA ILE A 183 1.99 -26.30 -11.88
C ILE A 183 1.30 -24.98 -11.48
N LEU A 184 -0.03 -24.93 -11.48
CA LEU A 184 -0.78 -23.72 -11.14
C LEU A 184 -0.69 -23.34 -9.65
N SER A 185 -0.37 -24.30 -8.77
CA SER A 185 -0.16 -24.01 -7.36
C SER A 185 1.08 -23.12 -7.11
N GLU A 186 2.05 -23.12 -8.05
CA GLU A 186 3.23 -22.26 -7.99
C GLU A 186 2.89 -20.79 -8.31
N ARG A 187 1.78 -20.52 -9.01
CA ARG A 187 1.38 -19.17 -9.45
C ARG A 187 1.08 -18.25 -8.25
N GLY A 188 0.41 -18.77 -7.22
CA GLY A 188 0.09 -18.00 -6.02
C GLY A 188 1.32 -17.41 -5.32
N PRO A 189 2.29 -18.24 -4.90
CA PRO A 189 3.54 -17.77 -4.33
C PRO A 189 4.33 -16.83 -5.25
N ASN A 190 4.36 -17.11 -6.56
CA ASN A 190 5.07 -16.26 -7.52
C ASN A 190 4.42 -14.88 -7.66
N ALA A 191 3.09 -14.81 -7.71
CA ALA A 191 2.35 -13.54 -7.73
C ALA A 191 2.60 -12.70 -6.46
N GLN A 192 2.78 -13.34 -5.30
CA GLN A 192 3.13 -12.62 -4.06
C GLN A 192 4.56 -12.05 -4.13
N ARG A 193 5.52 -12.81 -4.69
CA ARG A 193 6.88 -12.31 -4.90
C ARG A 193 6.92 -11.12 -5.85
N ILE A 194 6.14 -11.18 -6.93
CA ILE A 194 6.00 -10.05 -7.86
C ILE A 194 5.48 -8.83 -7.13
N ARG A 195 4.41 -8.94 -6.35
CA ARG A 195 3.86 -7.83 -5.55
C ARG A 195 4.88 -7.26 -4.56
N GLN A 196 5.65 -8.12 -3.88
CA GLN A 196 6.69 -7.67 -2.96
C GLN A 196 7.75 -6.81 -3.66
N VAL A 197 8.17 -7.22 -4.86
CA VAL A 197 9.15 -6.42 -5.65
C VAL A 197 8.50 -5.14 -6.17
N GLU A 198 7.24 -5.15 -6.57
CA GLU A 198 6.49 -3.96 -6.98
C GLU A 198 6.40 -2.92 -5.85
N GLU A 199 6.13 -3.35 -4.62
CA GLU A 199 6.15 -2.48 -3.44
C GLU A 199 7.54 -1.89 -3.19
N GLN A 200 8.61 -2.68 -3.36
CA GLN A 200 9.97 -2.16 -3.23
C GLN A 200 10.30 -1.13 -4.32
N ILE A 201 9.86 -1.35 -5.56
CA ILE A 201 9.99 -0.39 -6.65
C ILE A 201 9.16 0.88 -6.36
N ALA A 202 7.96 0.74 -5.82
CA ALA A 202 7.14 1.90 -5.45
C ALA A 202 7.82 2.77 -4.39
N ARG A 203 8.47 2.17 -3.39
CA ARG A 203 9.24 2.85 -2.34
C ARG A 203 10.52 3.52 -2.83
N SER A 204 10.98 3.23 -4.05
CA SER A 204 12.09 3.96 -4.67
C SER A 204 11.72 5.37 -5.13
N ARG A 205 10.42 5.70 -5.19
CA ARG A 205 9.94 7.05 -5.44
C ARG A 205 9.89 7.82 -4.13
N ILE A 206 10.48 9.01 -4.13
CA ILE A 206 10.44 9.90 -2.96
C ILE A 206 9.16 10.73 -3.08
N ILE A 207 8.19 10.44 -2.21
CA ILE A 207 6.86 11.06 -2.23
C ILE A 207 6.72 11.99 -1.03
N ASN A 208 6.24 13.20 -1.26
CA ASN A 208 6.01 14.18 -0.21
C ASN A 208 4.75 13.84 0.61
N PRO A 209 4.84 13.67 1.95
CA PRO A 209 3.72 13.20 2.77
C PRO A 209 2.72 14.29 3.16
N ILE A 210 3.13 15.57 3.18
CA ILE A 210 2.30 16.70 3.62
C ILE A 210 2.43 17.89 2.67
N GLU A 211 1.42 18.75 2.63
CA GLU A 211 1.55 20.07 2.01
C GLU A 211 2.39 20.98 2.91
N GLY A 212 3.36 21.70 2.34
CA GLY A 212 4.20 22.59 3.14
C GLY A 212 5.37 23.18 2.37
N THR A 213 6.26 23.83 3.12
CA THR A 213 7.50 24.44 2.61
C THR A 213 8.71 23.60 3.04
N VAL A 214 9.61 23.36 2.13
CA VAL A 214 10.90 22.69 2.40
C VAL A 214 11.75 23.61 3.27
N LEU A 215 12.12 23.13 4.46
CA LEU A 215 12.95 23.90 5.40
C LEU A 215 14.44 23.64 5.21
N THR A 216 14.80 22.37 4.98
CA THR A 216 16.19 21.94 4.86
C THR A 216 16.28 20.71 3.96
N THR A 217 17.27 20.65 3.11
CA THR A 217 17.60 19.46 2.30
C THR A 217 18.87 18.82 2.85
N TYR A 218 18.82 17.48 3.06
CA TYR A 218 19.92 16.69 3.63
C TYR A 218 20.61 15.79 2.62
N ALA A 219 20.04 15.64 1.42
CA ALA A 219 20.53 14.74 0.38
C ALA A 219 20.51 15.43 -1.00
N HIS A 220 21.33 14.91 -1.91
CA HIS A 220 21.43 15.41 -3.27
C HIS A 220 21.39 14.26 -4.29
N ALA A 221 21.01 14.57 -5.52
CA ALA A 221 21.09 13.63 -6.62
C ALA A 221 22.54 13.11 -6.78
N GLY A 222 22.68 11.81 -7.05
CA GLY A 222 23.96 11.12 -7.15
C GLY A 222 24.47 10.50 -5.84
N GLU A 223 23.94 10.89 -4.69
CA GLU A 223 24.30 10.28 -3.40
C GLU A 223 23.70 8.90 -3.21
N MET A 224 24.36 8.10 -2.37
CA MET A 224 23.80 6.82 -1.88
C MET A 224 22.91 7.06 -0.66
N THR A 225 21.76 6.41 -0.65
CA THR A 225 20.83 6.43 0.48
C THR A 225 20.46 5.03 0.95
N ALA A 226 19.88 4.96 2.14
CA ALA A 226 19.38 3.73 2.76
C ALA A 226 18.08 4.03 3.53
N PRO A 227 17.22 3.04 3.79
CA PRO A 227 16.01 3.22 4.57
C PRO A 227 16.28 3.91 5.91
N GLY A 228 15.49 4.97 6.20
CA GLY A 228 15.63 5.79 7.40
C GLY A 228 16.61 6.96 7.29
N LYS A 229 17.43 7.08 6.22
CA LYS A 229 18.28 8.26 6.01
C LYS A 229 17.40 9.46 5.64
N ALA A 230 17.51 10.55 6.42
CA ALA A 230 16.79 11.79 6.17
C ALA A 230 17.16 12.37 4.78
N LEU A 231 16.16 12.77 4.01
CA LEU A 231 16.31 13.39 2.71
C LEU A 231 16.05 14.89 2.76
N TYR A 232 14.97 15.30 3.39
CA TYR A 232 14.63 16.71 3.60
C TYR A 232 13.67 16.88 4.78
N LYS A 233 13.51 18.13 5.20
CA LYS A 233 12.57 18.56 6.25
C LYS A 233 11.54 19.48 5.63
N ILE A 234 10.27 19.29 5.96
CA ILE A 234 9.13 20.07 5.47
C ILE A 234 8.21 20.46 6.64
N ALA A 235 7.59 21.63 6.57
CA ALA A 235 6.58 22.07 7.52
C ALA A 235 5.48 22.90 6.84
N ASP A 236 4.26 22.85 7.39
CA ASP A 236 3.20 23.81 7.02
C ASP A 236 3.43 25.15 7.72
N LEU A 237 3.87 26.16 6.99
CA LEU A 237 4.11 27.51 7.49
C LEU A 237 2.88 28.42 7.44
N ARG A 238 1.73 27.96 6.94
CA ARG A 238 0.48 28.74 6.91
C ARG A 238 -0.12 28.93 8.30
N ASN A 239 0.18 28.00 9.20
CA ASN A 239 -0.20 28.07 10.60
C ASN A 239 1.02 27.77 11.46
N LEU A 240 1.42 28.74 12.26
CA LEU A 240 2.51 28.55 13.20
C LEU A 240 1.97 28.45 14.63
N ASN A 241 2.71 27.77 15.48
CA ASN A 241 2.39 27.61 16.88
C ASN A 241 3.31 28.51 17.72
N LEU A 242 2.75 29.51 18.41
CA LEU A 242 3.51 30.23 19.43
C LEU A 242 3.55 29.36 20.68
N ARG A 243 4.73 28.89 21.07
CA ARG A 243 4.97 28.25 22.36
C ARG A 243 5.35 29.33 23.35
N ALA A 244 4.40 29.74 24.20
CA ALA A 244 4.58 30.77 25.20
C ALA A 244 4.54 30.19 26.61
N TYR A 245 5.09 30.93 27.57
CA TYR A 245 5.20 30.52 28.96
C TYR A 245 4.47 31.49 29.86
N VAL A 246 3.62 30.97 30.76
CA VAL A 246 2.83 31.72 31.72
C VAL A 246 3.14 31.28 33.14
N SER A 247 3.01 32.18 34.09
CA SER A 247 3.13 31.85 35.50
C SER A 247 1.92 31.06 36.02
N GLY A 248 2.05 30.35 37.13
CA GLY A 248 0.94 29.64 37.76
C GLY A 248 -0.23 30.56 38.15
N SER A 249 0.02 31.84 38.50
CA SER A 249 -1.03 32.83 38.80
C SER A 249 -1.84 33.22 37.56
N GLN A 250 -1.19 33.35 36.41
CA GLN A 250 -1.85 33.68 35.14
C GLN A 250 -2.64 32.47 34.56
N LEU A 251 -2.19 31.23 34.83
CA LEU A 251 -2.83 30.02 34.35
C LEU A 251 -4.31 29.90 34.74
N ALA A 252 -4.68 30.45 35.94
CA ALA A 252 -6.06 30.42 36.43
C ALA A 252 -7.05 31.17 35.53
N SER A 253 -6.58 32.16 34.75
CA SER A 253 -7.41 32.95 33.82
C SER A 253 -7.45 32.41 32.38
N ILE A 254 -6.64 31.40 32.07
CA ILE A 254 -6.45 30.88 30.70
C ILE A 254 -7.32 29.65 30.47
N LYS A 255 -7.99 29.59 29.30
CA LYS A 255 -8.84 28.48 28.93
C LYS A 255 -8.44 27.93 27.52
N LEU A 256 -8.60 26.64 27.34
CA LEU A 256 -8.51 26.01 25.98
C LEU A 256 -9.60 26.61 25.09
N GLY A 257 -9.24 26.90 23.82
CA GLY A 257 -10.12 27.53 22.83
C GLY A 257 -10.20 29.06 22.99
N GLN A 258 -9.51 29.68 23.95
CA GLN A 258 -9.50 31.11 24.12
C GLN A 258 -8.78 31.79 22.95
N ARG A 259 -9.41 32.83 22.39
CA ARG A 259 -8.78 33.71 21.40
C ARG A 259 -7.95 34.75 22.11
N VAL A 260 -6.73 34.95 21.63
CA VAL A 260 -5.72 35.83 22.21
C VAL A 260 -5.05 36.66 21.13
N GLN A 261 -4.52 37.83 21.55
CA GLN A 261 -3.72 38.67 20.66
C GLN A 261 -2.24 38.31 20.81
N VAL A 262 -1.59 38.09 19.66
CA VAL A 262 -0.15 37.85 19.63
C VAL A 262 0.52 39.01 18.90
N ALA A 263 1.38 39.73 19.62
CA ALA A 263 2.16 40.83 19.09
C ALA A 263 3.57 40.35 18.71
N VAL A 264 4.04 40.73 17.54
CA VAL A 264 5.37 40.39 17.00
C VAL A 264 6.05 41.70 16.57
N ASP A 265 7.31 41.86 16.91
CA ASP A 265 8.10 43.04 16.52
C ASP A 265 8.10 43.20 14.98
N ASP A 266 7.85 44.42 14.50
CA ASP A 266 7.84 44.74 13.07
C ASP A 266 9.23 45.18 12.53
N GLY A 267 10.25 45.22 13.40
CA GLY A 267 11.62 45.63 13.05
C GLY A 267 11.80 47.15 12.90
N GLN A 268 10.73 47.95 13.06
CA GLN A 268 10.74 49.41 12.98
C GLN A 268 10.42 50.08 14.32
N GLY A 269 10.39 49.30 15.40
CA GLY A 269 10.03 49.74 16.73
C GLY A 269 8.52 49.72 17.03
N GLY A 270 7.72 49.07 16.15
CA GLY A 270 6.31 48.79 16.31
C GLY A 270 6.01 47.31 16.46
N PHE A 271 4.72 46.97 16.55
CA PHE A 271 4.25 45.59 16.68
C PHE A 271 3.20 45.31 15.63
N ARG A 272 3.30 44.10 15.02
CA ARG A 272 2.21 43.50 14.25
C ARG A 272 1.39 42.60 15.13
N SER A 273 0.08 42.73 15.07
CA SER A 273 -0.85 41.94 15.87
C SER A 273 -1.51 40.85 15.04
N TYR A 274 -1.49 39.63 15.55
CA TYR A 274 -2.14 38.45 15.00
C TYR A 274 -3.15 37.93 16.01
N THR A 275 -4.26 37.37 15.52
CA THR A 275 -5.20 36.67 16.41
C THR A 275 -4.89 35.19 16.38
N GLY A 276 -4.66 34.60 17.56
CA GLY A 276 -4.43 33.17 17.72
C GLY A 276 -5.45 32.52 18.64
N GLU A 277 -5.43 31.19 18.70
CA GLU A 277 -6.28 30.38 19.57
C GLU A 277 -5.40 29.46 20.40
N ILE A 278 -5.61 29.44 21.72
CA ILE A 278 -4.93 28.54 22.65
C ILE A 278 -5.51 27.14 22.46
N TYR A 279 -4.73 26.22 21.94
CA TYR A 279 -5.18 24.86 21.68
C TYR A 279 -4.54 23.81 22.61
N TRP A 280 -3.48 24.16 23.32
CA TRP A 280 -2.82 23.29 24.26
C TRP A 280 -2.23 24.03 25.44
N ILE A 281 -2.31 23.44 26.64
CA ILE A 281 -1.73 23.94 27.89
C ILE A 281 -1.03 22.74 28.53
N SER A 282 0.21 22.93 28.98
CA SER A 282 0.99 21.89 29.66
C SER A 282 0.33 21.48 30.97
N ALA A 283 0.21 20.16 31.18
CA ALA A 283 -0.26 19.60 32.47
C ALA A 283 0.84 19.63 33.57
N SER A 284 2.08 19.87 33.20
CA SER A 284 3.22 19.91 34.11
C SER A 284 3.94 21.24 34.01
N ALA A 285 4.42 21.74 35.17
CA ALA A 285 5.27 22.92 35.20
C ALA A 285 6.62 22.62 34.53
N GLU A 286 7.10 23.56 33.75
CA GLU A 286 8.44 23.56 33.17
C GLU A 286 9.30 24.62 33.87
N PHE A 287 10.61 24.39 33.85
CA PHE A 287 11.55 25.45 34.27
C PHE A 287 11.88 26.26 33.01
N THR A 288 11.94 27.61 33.17
CA THR A 288 12.37 28.46 32.06
C THR A 288 13.74 28.02 31.56
N PRO A 289 13.96 27.96 30.23
CA PRO A 289 15.23 27.47 29.64
C PRO A 289 16.44 28.42 29.88
N ARG A 290 16.36 29.37 30.80
CA ARG A 290 17.48 30.23 31.19
C ARG A 290 18.29 29.57 32.29
N THR A 291 19.60 29.66 32.20
CA THR A 291 20.56 29.26 33.25
C THR A 291 20.23 30.01 34.53
N ILE A 292 19.75 29.30 35.56
CA ILE A 292 19.32 29.91 36.84
C ILE A 292 20.57 30.33 37.61
N LEU A 293 20.75 31.61 37.80
CA LEU A 293 21.91 32.19 38.47
C LEU A 293 21.65 32.58 39.95
N THR A 294 20.40 32.69 40.40
CA THR A 294 20.08 33.14 41.77
C THR A 294 19.02 32.28 42.49
N LYS A 295 19.01 32.35 43.88
CA LYS A 295 18.08 31.59 44.72
C LYS A 295 16.62 32.01 44.53
N ASP A 296 16.37 33.28 44.21
CA ASP A 296 15.03 33.87 44.08
C ASP A 296 14.35 33.51 42.75
N GLU A 297 15.12 33.15 41.70
CA GLU A 297 14.61 32.72 40.39
C GLU A 297 14.15 31.25 40.35
N ARG A 298 14.42 30.44 41.39
CA ARG A 298 13.94 29.04 41.49
C ARG A 298 12.45 28.94 41.80
N ALA A 299 11.79 30.02 42.19
CA ALA A 299 10.39 29.99 42.59
C ALA A 299 9.40 30.16 41.44
N ASN A 300 9.84 30.46 40.22
CA ASN A 300 8.95 30.74 39.11
C ASN A 300 8.76 29.51 38.22
N GLN A 301 7.89 28.58 38.68
CA GLN A 301 7.34 27.56 37.84
C GLN A 301 6.49 28.21 36.73
N VAL A 302 6.76 27.85 35.49
CA VAL A 302 6.00 28.33 34.33
C VAL A 302 5.31 27.16 33.65
N TYR A 303 4.18 27.43 33.03
CA TYR A 303 3.44 26.47 32.26
C TYR A 303 3.53 26.85 30.78
N ALA A 304 3.90 25.90 29.96
CA ALA A 304 3.91 26.12 28.54
C ALA A 304 2.48 26.05 27.99
N LEU A 305 2.18 26.93 27.05
CA LEU A 305 0.96 26.91 26.27
C LEU A 305 1.30 27.03 24.78
N LYS A 306 0.44 26.49 23.92
CA LYS A 306 0.59 26.62 22.46
C LYS A 306 -0.62 27.36 21.92
N VAL A 307 -0.32 28.41 21.16
CA VAL A 307 -1.29 29.26 20.46
C VAL A 307 -1.13 29.04 18.97
N ARG A 308 -2.16 28.58 18.28
CA ARG A 308 -2.16 28.47 16.82
C ARG A 308 -2.42 29.84 16.21
N VAL A 309 -1.49 30.31 15.39
CA VAL A 309 -1.54 31.63 14.75
C VAL A 309 -1.51 31.47 13.24
N PRO A 310 -2.55 31.90 12.50
CA PRO A 310 -2.56 31.92 11.04
C PRO A 310 -1.50 32.90 10.51
N ASN A 311 -0.66 32.43 9.58
CA ASN A 311 0.42 33.19 8.95
C ASN A 311 0.08 33.49 7.49
N LYS A 312 -0.99 34.26 7.25
CA LYS A 312 -1.51 34.52 5.90
C LYS A 312 -0.57 35.39 5.06
N ASP A 313 0.16 36.29 5.69
CA ASP A 313 1.10 37.22 5.07
C ASP A 313 2.51 36.64 4.93
N GLY A 314 2.77 35.42 5.47
CA GLY A 314 4.07 34.77 5.44
C GLY A 314 5.17 35.49 6.25
N TYR A 315 4.80 36.49 7.05
CA TYR A 315 5.73 37.28 7.84
C TYR A 315 6.34 36.48 9.01
N LEU A 316 5.50 35.70 9.70
CA LEU A 316 5.94 34.89 10.82
C LEU A 316 6.92 33.81 10.38
N LYS A 317 8.02 33.68 11.12
CA LYS A 317 9.06 32.66 10.88
C LYS A 317 9.27 31.81 12.13
N ILE A 318 9.70 30.57 11.91
CA ILE A 318 10.13 29.68 13.00
C ILE A 318 11.25 30.37 13.79
N GLY A 319 11.16 30.34 15.12
CA GLY A 319 12.13 30.98 16.02
C GLY A 319 11.90 32.47 16.27
N MET A 320 10.95 33.13 15.57
CA MET A 320 10.58 34.52 15.93
C MET A 320 9.94 34.56 17.29
N TYR A 321 10.19 35.66 18.06
CA TYR A 321 9.54 35.90 19.34
C TYR A 321 8.17 36.53 19.14
N GLY A 322 7.21 36.09 19.96
CA GLY A 322 5.90 36.67 20.05
C GLY A 322 5.50 36.94 21.49
N GLU A 323 4.81 38.06 21.69
CA GLU A 323 4.21 38.46 22.95
C GLU A 323 2.72 38.14 22.95
N LEU A 324 2.25 37.47 23.99
CA LEU A 324 0.85 37.12 24.17
C LEU A 324 0.18 38.16 25.06
N ARG A 325 -1.00 38.61 24.69
CA ARG A 325 -1.91 39.43 25.47
C ARG A 325 -3.22 38.67 25.67
N LEU A 326 -3.56 38.44 26.93
CA LEU A 326 -4.71 37.64 27.38
C LEU A 326 -6.00 38.47 27.43
#